data_c1c9e788c6a4ec01379dd240325a4062
#
_entry.id   c1c9e788c6a4ec01379dd240325a4062
#
_cell.length_a   1.000
_cell.length_b   1.000
_cell.length_c   1.000
_cell.angle_alpha   90.00
_cell.angle_beta   90.00
_cell.angle_gamma   90.00
#
_symmetry.space_group_name_H-M   'P 1'
#
loop_
_entity.id
_entity.type
_entity.pdbx_description
1 polymer ?
#
loop_
_entity_poly.entity_id
_entity_poly.type
_entity_poly.pdbx_seq_one_letter_code
_entity_poly.pdbx_strand_id
1 'polypeptide(L)'
;MRGIKREITHLHLMNWPGECFNVARLQYHYPELVFLEFINATSLKSFKGHFSAVNKIEKLVIHGLMSLWELPPEIVMDMPVLKELDLRGNMLRHIKSSLLTGPRSLEDVYLAGNSWDCSDGGLDWLAMEAENGTIRRKIKDYDELVCHQQLYRGKPLNKVMDIIRTMRLTCPEPCACTMTHVVSDAAGAVIPLITVDCANRQLENPPSALPPGTTTLRLEGNKLSTIRAIVHNPQYKTLADLYLDNNSISAVKELEGTEWFSNFRVLSLRGNLLKQIPVYAFDKAFQYNNNIMHVFLGDNPWRCDCHYIPRFQSLLLKYKRVIRDLSDIRCSKSSDKKTSLVQISMIPLGNICGEDDVMPISPINIVNLVLLALILLVVGRFLYDWQNFKNTGELPWLSSILP
;
A
#
# COMPACT_ATOMS: atom_id res chain seq x y z
N MET A 1 -45.76 -44.63 -24.59
CA MET A 1 -44.55 -43.91 -24.17
C MET A 1 -44.51 -43.34 -22.72
N ARG A 2 -45.46 -43.65 -21.84
CA ARG A 2 -45.50 -43.17 -20.43
C ARG A 2 -44.71 -44.03 -19.40
N GLY A 3 -44.28 -45.25 -19.77
CA GLY A 3 -43.60 -46.16 -18.81
C GLY A 3 -42.07 -45.97 -18.70
N ILE A 4 -41.40 -45.62 -19.78
CA ILE A 4 -39.92 -45.55 -19.88
C ILE A 4 -39.32 -44.35 -19.06
N LYS A 5 -40.07 -43.25 -18.92
CA LYS A 5 -39.59 -42.07 -18.21
C LYS A 5 -39.42 -42.24 -16.69
N ARG A 6 -40.10 -43.20 -16.07
CA ARG A 6 -40.03 -43.45 -14.61
C ARG A 6 -38.78 -44.17 -14.16
N GLU A 7 -38.07 -44.82 -15.07
CA GLU A 7 -36.83 -45.58 -14.79
C GLU A 7 -35.53 -44.79 -15.02
N ILE A 8 -35.67 -43.57 -15.55
CA ILE A 8 -34.50 -42.73 -15.85
C ILE A 8 -33.91 -42.18 -14.55
N THR A 9 -32.67 -42.60 -14.25
CA THR A 9 -31.88 -42.16 -13.13
C THR A 9 -30.79 -41.13 -13.46
N HIS A 10 -30.43 -41.02 -14.74
CA HIS A 10 -29.41 -40.11 -15.25
C HIS A 10 -29.99 -39.25 -16.38
N LEU A 11 -29.83 -37.91 -16.25
CA LEU A 11 -30.31 -36.94 -17.25
C LEU A 11 -29.22 -35.94 -17.60
N HIS A 12 -28.88 -35.88 -18.88
CA HIS A 12 -27.98 -34.91 -19.46
C HIS A 12 -28.75 -33.91 -20.31
N LEU A 13 -28.69 -32.63 -19.93
CA LEU A 13 -29.34 -31.53 -20.67
C LEU A 13 -28.25 -30.69 -21.37
N MET A 14 -28.08 -30.95 -22.66
CA MET A 14 -27.05 -30.27 -23.47
C MET A 14 -27.65 -29.13 -24.28
N ASN A 15 -26.96 -28.00 -24.35
CA ASN A 15 -27.29 -26.85 -25.19
C ASN A 15 -28.74 -26.36 -25.02
N TRP A 16 -29.21 -26.30 -23.74
CA TRP A 16 -30.56 -25.81 -23.44
C TRP A 16 -30.78 -24.41 -24.04
N PRO A 17 -31.80 -24.18 -24.92
CA PRO A 17 -31.92 -22.93 -25.64
C PRO A 17 -32.60 -21.80 -24.86
N GLY A 18 -33.23 -22.11 -23.75
CA GLY A 18 -34.01 -21.13 -22.97
C GLY A 18 -33.16 -20.38 -21.95
N GLU A 19 -33.54 -19.15 -21.61
CA GLU A 19 -32.89 -18.33 -20.60
C GLU A 19 -33.19 -18.76 -19.15
N CYS A 20 -34.26 -19.53 -18.96
CA CYS A 20 -34.69 -20.03 -17.67
C CYS A 20 -35.10 -21.51 -17.76
N PHE A 21 -34.71 -22.28 -16.77
CA PHE A 21 -35.08 -23.67 -16.59
C PHE A 21 -36.00 -23.87 -15.39
N ASN A 22 -37.18 -24.50 -15.59
CA ASN A 22 -38.10 -24.80 -14.52
C ASN A 22 -37.85 -26.22 -13.97
N VAL A 23 -37.21 -26.29 -12.83
CA VAL A 23 -36.81 -27.52 -12.12
C VAL A 23 -38.02 -28.36 -11.69
N ALA A 24 -39.14 -27.73 -11.36
CA ALA A 24 -40.35 -28.47 -10.93
C ALA A 24 -40.88 -29.44 -12.01
N ARG A 25 -40.59 -29.21 -13.26
CA ARG A 25 -40.93 -30.14 -14.38
C ARG A 25 -40.19 -31.47 -14.32
N LEU A 26 -39.00 -31.51 -13.70
CA LEU A 26 -38.20 -32.74 -13.56
C LEU A 26 -38.89 -33.76 -12.64
N GLN A 27 -39.45 -33.33 -11.52
CA GLN A 27 -40.14 -34.20 -10.58
C GLN A 27 -41.28 -34.96 -11.22
N TYR A 28 -42.07 -34.29 -12.08
CA TYR A 28 -43.20 -34.91 -12.76
C TYR A 28 -42.77 -35.94 -13.80
N HIS A 29 -41.64 -35.67 -14.49
CA HIS A 29 -41.20 -36.51 -15.60
C HIS A 29 -40.16 -37.57 -15.21
N TYR A 30 -39.35 -37.30 -14.20
CA TYR A 30 -38.14 -38.09 -13.81
C TYR A 30 -38.04 -38.25 -12.29
N PRO A 31 -38.98 -38.91 -11.59
CA PRO A 31 -39.03 -39.00 -10.15
C PRO A 31 -37.87 -39.82 -9.52
N GLU A 32 -37.23 -40.67 -10.32
CA GLU A 32 -36.12 -41.53 -9.89
C GLU A 32 -34.74 -40.96 -10.27
N LEU A 33 -34.64 -39.66 -10.55
CA LEU A 33 -33.41 -39.01 -10.98
C LEU A 33 -32.40 -38.95 -9.87
N VAL A 34 -31.22 -39.54 -10.10
CA VAL A 34 -30.05 -39.56 -9.16
C VAL A 34 -28.95 -38.63 -9.67
N PHE A 35 -28.79 -38.50 -10.97
CA PHE A 35 -27.78 -37.67 -11.61
C PHE A 35 -28.42 -36.68 -12.57
N LEU A 36 -28.07 -35.41 -12.43
CA LEU A 36 -28.53 -34.33 -13.31
C LEU A 36 -27.35 -33.49 -13.76
N GLU A 37 -27.27 -33.28 -15.07
CA GLU A 37 -26.22 -32.46 -15.66
C GLU A 37 -26.77 -31.47 -16.70
N PHE A 38 -26.28 -30.23 -16.59
CA PHE A 38 -26.46 -29.17 -17.58
C PHE A 38 -25.12 -28.88 -18.23
N ILE A 39 -25.05 -29.04 -19.57
CA ILE A 39 -23.80 -28.81 -20.34
C ILE A 39 -24.05 -27.77 -21.42
N ASN A 40 -23.13 -26.77 -21.48
CA ASN A 40 -23.08 -25.79 -22.58
C ASN A 40 -24.43 -25.07 -22.86
N ALA A 41 -25.26 -24.91 -21.84
CA ALA A 41 -26.50 -24.14 -21.93
C ALA A 41 -26.20 -22.63 -21.85
N THR A 42 -25.53 -22.09 -22.89
CA THR A 42 -24.95 -20.75 -22.91
C THR A 42 -25.96 -19.62 -22.73
N SER A 43 -27.21 -19.83 -23.08
CA SER A 43 -28.31 -18.86 -22.90
C SER A 43 -28.95 -18.91 -21.51
N LEU A 44 -28.70 -19.97 -20.72
CA LEU A 44 -29.36 -20.18 -19.43
C LEU A 44 -28.82 -19.23 -18.37
N LYS A 45 -29.68 -18.36 -17.86
CA LYS A 45 -29.36 -17.32 -16.85
C LYS A 45 -29.85 -17.68 -15.46
N SER A 46 -30.91 -18.47 -15.37
CA SER A 46 -31.56 -18.73 -14.09
C SER A 46 -32.33 -20.06 -14.04
N PHE A 47 -32.52 -20.54 -12.84
CA PHE A 47 -33.38 -21.68 -12.54
C PHE A 47 -34.65 -21.21 -11.83
N LYS A 48 -35.80 -21.78 -12.18
CA LYS A 48 -37.08 -21.57 -11.50
C LYS A 48 -37.46 -22.80 -10.67
N GLY A 49 -37.95 -22.60 -9.46
CA GLY A 49 -38.29 -23.65 -8.52
C GLY A 49 -37.06 -24.19 -7.79
N HIS A 50 -37.29 -25.19 -6.94
CA HIS A 50 -36.27 -25.79 -6.06
C HIS A 50 -35.90 -27.18 -6.55
N PHE A 51 -34.63 -27.54 -6.48
CA PHE A 51 -34.15 -28.90 -6.80
C PHE A 51 -34.59 -29.91 -5.76
N SER A 52 -35.06 -29.48 -4.57
CA SER A 52 -35.71 -30.33 -3.59
C SER A 52 -36.93 -31.10 -4.16
N ALA A 53 -37.50 -30.60 -5.25
CA ALA A 53 -38.55 -31.33 -6.01
C ALA A 53 -38.01 -32.66 -6.59
N VAL A 54 -36.71 -32.82 -6.77
CA VAL A 54 -36.01 -34.03 -7.22
C VAL A 54 -35.04 -34.50 -6.14
N ASN A 55 -35.61 -34.90 -5.02
CA ASN A 55 -34.92 -35.16 -3.77
C ASN A 55 -34.00 -36.38 -3.73
N LYS A 56 -33.96 -37.18 -4.82
CA LYS A 56 -33.07 -38.35 -4.97
C LYS A 56 -31.73 -38.00 -5.68
N ILE A 57 -31.55 -36.78 -6.11
CA ILE A 57 -30.31 -36.39 -6.82
C ILE A 57 -29.14 -36.41 -5.81
N GLU A 58 -28.18 -37.29 -6.10
CA GLU A 58 -26.90 -37.40 -5.39
C GLU A 58 -25.82 -36.55 -6.02
N LYS A 59 -25.86 -36.33 -7.34
CA LYS A 59 -24.88 -35.54 -8.07
C LYS A 59 -25.56 -34.55 -9.01
N LEU A 60 -25.20 -33.26 -8.85
CA LEU A 60 -25.65 -32.15 -9.69
C LEU A 60 -24.45 -31.49 -10.36
N VAL A 61 -24.46 -31.48 -11.69
CA VAL A 61 -23.43 -30.85 -12.53
C VAL A 61 -24.04 -29.71 -13.33
N ILE A 62 -23.45 -28.53 -13.24
CA ILE A 62 -23.83 -27.34 -14.02
C ILE A 62 -22.55 -26.79 -14.63
N HIS A 63 -22.35 -27.02 -15.92
CA HIS A 63 -21.08 -26.72 -16.59
C HIS A 63 -21.27 -25.96 -17.92
N GLY A 64 -20.40 -24.96 -18.16
CA GLY A 64 -20.38 -24.23 -19.44
C GLY A 64 -21.56 -23.26 -19.63
N LEU A 65 -22.18 -22.77 -18.56
CA LEU A 65 -23.27 -21.81 -18.60
C LEU A 65 -22.71 -20.38 -18.58
N MET A 66 -22.40 -19.84 -19.74
CA MET A 66 -21.74 -18.53 -19.89
C MET A 66 -22.61 -17.33 -19.53
N SER A 67 -23.90 -17.52 -19.26
CA SER A 67 -24.82 -16.48 -18.80
C SER A 67 -25.23 -16.63 -17.34
N LEU A 68 -24.73 -17.64 -16.63
CA LEU A 68 -25.00 -17.90 -15.22
C LEU A 68 -23.94 -17.23 -14.35
N TRP A 69 -24.27 -16.09 -13.76
CA TRP A 69 -23.35 -15.29 -12.93
C TRP A 69 -23.62 -15.41 -11.43
N GLU A 70 -24.78 -15.94 -11.04
CA GLU A 70 -25.19 -16.19 -9.67
C GLU A 70 -26.05 -17.47 -9.60
N LEU A 71 -25.91 -18.22 -8.51
CA LEU A 71 -26.75 -19.35 -8.19
C LEU A 71 -27.40 -19.13 -6.83
N PRO A 72 -28.72 -18.96 -6.75
CA PRO A 72 -29.42 -18.80 -5.49
C PRO A 72 -29.22 -20.03 -4.57
N PRO A 73 -28.88 -19.85 -3.30
CA PRO A 73 -28.62 -20.98 -2.38
C PRO A 73 -29.85 -21.87 -2.18
N GLU A 74 -31.03 -21.31 -2.33
CA GLU A 74 -32.30 -22.01 -2.18
C GLU A 74 -32.49 -23.17 -3.19
N ILE A 75 -31.73 -23.09 -4.31
CA ILE A 75 -31.82 -24.13 -5.36
C ILE A 75 -31.43 -25.52 -4.84
N VAL A 76 -30.42 -25.61 -3.99
CA VAL A 76 -29.88 -26.88 -3.47
C VAL A 76 -30.09 -27.08 -1.97
N MET A 77 -30.70 -26.10 -1.29
CA MET A 77 -30.75 -26.03 0.17
C MET A 77 -31.46 -27.25 0.78
N ASP A 78 -32.51 -27.74 0.14
CA ASP A 78 -33.35 -28.85 0.62
C ASP A 78 -33.09 -30.17 -0.12
N MET A 79 -31.86 -30.36 -0.65
CA MET A 79 -31.45 -31.62 -1.31
C MET A 79 -30.78 -32.56 -0.29
N PRO A 80 -31.57 -33.49 0.33
CA PRO A 80 -31.10 -34.24 1.51
C PRO A 80 -30.03 -35.28 1.20
N VAL A 81 -29.92 -35.74 -0.05
CA VAL A 81 -29.01 -36.79 -0.46
C VAL A 81 -27.92 -36.31 -1.42
N LEU A 82 -27.86 -35.01 -1.70
CA LEU A 82 -26.83 -34.42 -2.61
C LEU A 82 -25.44 -34.59 -2.00
N LYS A 83 -24.58 -35.34 -2.65
CA LYS A 83 -23.20 -35.62 -2.24
C LYS A 83 -22.18 -34.78 -3.01
N GLU A 84 -22.42 -34.57 -4.30
CA GLU A 84 -21.52 -33.86 -5.19
C GLU A 84 -22.23 -32.73 -5.93
N LEU A 85 -21.59 -31.54 -5.91
CA LEU A 85 -22.02 -30.33 -6.62
C LEU A 85 -20.87 -29.81 -7.49
N ASP A 86 -21.00 -29.95 -8.80
CA ASP A 86 -20.01 -29.44 -9.77
C ASP A 86 -20.55 -28.20 -10.49
N LEU A 87 -19.91 -27.07 -10.23
CA LEU A 87 -20.26 -25.77 -10.82
C LEU A 87 -19.09 -25.20 -11.67
N ARG A 88 -18.19 -26.04 -12.13
CA ARG A 88 -17.03 -25.59 -12.90
C ARG A 88 -17.40 -24.96 -14.24
N GLY A 89 -16.52 -24.05 -14.71
CA GLY A 89 -16.59 -23.51 -16.07
C GLY A 89 -17.84 -22.68 -16.36
N ASN A 90 -18.38 -21.97 -15.38
CA ASN A 90 -19.47 -21.01 -15.52
C ASN A 90 -18.97 -19.56 -15.40
N MET A 91 -19.88 -18.60 -15.24
CA MET A 91 -19.57 -17.19 -15.04
C MET A 91 -19.93 -16.71 -13.62
N LEU A 92 -19.93 -17.62 -12.65
CA LEU A 92 -20.25 -17.30 -11.27
C LEU A 92 -19.24 -16.29 -10.70
N ARG A 93 -19.76 -15.25 -10.08
CA ARG A 93 -18.96 -14.20 -9.42
C ARG A 93 -18.95 -14.33 -7.90
N HIS A 94 -20.07 -14.79 -7.36
CA HIS A 94 -20.30 -14.91 -5.92
C HIS A 94 -20.93 -16.25 -5.59
N ILE A 95 -20.69 -16.73 -4.39
CA ILE A 95 -21.31 -17.92 -3.84
C ILE A 95 -21.56 -17.69 -2.35
N LYS A 96 -22.76 -17.92 -1.88
CA LYS A 96 -23.10 -17.82 -0.46
C LYS A 96 -22.72 -19.12 0.26
N SER A 97 -22.21 -19.00 1.48
CA SER A 97 -21.85 -20.16 2.31
C SER A 97 -23.03 -21.12 2.51
N SER A 98 -24.26 -20.60 2.58
CA SER A 98 -25.48 -21.39 2.72
C SER A 98 -25.70 -22.39 1.59
N LEU A 99 -25.20 -22.13 0.37
CA LEU A 99 -25.26 -23.08 -0.73
C LEU A 99 -24.43 -24.35 -0.43
N LEU A 100 -23.34 -24.22 0.33
CA LEU A 100 -22.45 -25.33 0.68
C LEU A 100 -22.80 -25.98 2.03
N THR A 101 -23.52 -25.27 2.88
CA THR A 101 -23.93 -25.77 4.21
C THR A 101 -25.38 -26.27 4.26
N GLY A 102 -26.21 -25.84 3.31
CA GLY A 102 -27.63 -26.24 3.25
C GLY A 102 -27.82 -27.76 3.10
N PRO A 103 -27.27 -28.39 2.06
CA PRO A 103 -27.31 -29.85 1.92
C PRO A 103 -26.38 -30.52 2.93
N ARG A 104 -26.98 -31.29 3.87
CA ARG A 104 -26.21 -31.96 4.95
C ARG A 104 -25.30 -33.06 4.45
N SER A 105 -25.67 -33.75 3.37
CA SER A 105 -24.92 -34.84 2.72
C SER A 105 -23.85 -34.37 1.75
N LEU A 106 -23.72 -33.06 1.48
CA LEU A 106 -22.79 -32.51 0.50
C LEU A 106 -21.35 -32.64 1.02
N GLU A 107 -20.53 -33.41 0.28
CA GLU A 107 -19.14 -33.71 0.60
C GLU A 107 -18.17 -33.08 -0.40
N ASP A 108 -18.51 -33.12 -1.70
CA ASP A 108 -17.64 -32.73 -2.78
C ASP A 108 -18.24 -31.57 -3.58
N VAL A 109 -17.47 -30.48 -3.68
CA VAL A 109 -17.85 -29.28 -4.43
C VAL A 109 -16.71 -28.89 -5.35
N TYR A 110 -17.04 -28.57 -6.60
CA TYR A 110 -16.07 -28.11 -7.62
C TYR A 110 -16.51 -26.75 -8.15
N LEU A 111 -15.58 -25.78 -8.13
CA LEU A 111 -15.86 -24.36 -8.39
C LEU A 111 -14.89 -23.72 -9.39
N ALA A 112 -13.86 -24.42 -9.89
CA ALA A 112 -12.85 -23.89 -10.80
C ALA A 112 -13.43 -23.37 -12.12
N GLY A 113 -12.70 -22.47 -12.79
CA GLY A 113 -13.11 -21.94 -14.09
C GLY A 113 -14.29 -20.97 -14.06
N ASN A 114 -14.61 -20.38 -12.90
CA ASN A 114 -15.60 -19.32 -12.75
C ASN A 114 -14.95 -17.93 -12.68
N SER A 115 -15.77 -16.88 -12.72
CA SER A 115 -15.32 -15.46 -12.72
C SER A 115 -15.39 -14.84 -11.33
N TRP A 116 -14.72 -15.45 -10.35
CA TRP A 116 -14.81 -15.09 -8.93
C TRP A 116 -14.45 -13.63 -8.66
N ASP A 117 -15.34 -12.93 -7.96
CA ASP A 117 -15.10 -11.58 -7.44
C ASP A 117 -14.53 -11.66 -6.03
N CYS A 118 -13.22 -11.37 -5.90
CA CYS A 118 -12.51 -11.41 -4.63
C CYS A 118 -12.54 -10.06 -3.88
N SER A 119 -13.17 -9.01 -4.44
CA SER A 119 -13.12 -7.66 -3.85
C SER A 119 -14.25 -7.37 -2.90
N ASP A 120 -15.40 -8.01 -3.07
CA ASP A 120 -16.61 -7.59 -2.39
C ASP A 120 -17.33 -8.75 -1.72
N GLY A 121 -18.01 -8.46 -0.62
CA GLY A 121 -18.77 -9.28 0.32
C GLY A 121 -19.27 -10.68 -0.06
N GLY A 122 -19.30 -11.04 -1.33
CA GLY A 122 -19.82 -12.33 -1.79
C GLY A 122 -18.96 -13.55 -1.44
N LEU A 123 -17.66 -13.35 -1.17
CA LEU A 123 -16.72 -14.42 -0.78
C LEU A 123 -16.05 -14.17 0.58
N ASP A 124 -16.48 -13.16 1.32
CA ASP A 124 -15.92 -12.78 2.64
C ASP A 124 -15.91 -13.92 3.64
N TRP A 125 -16.92 -14.78 3.60
CA TRP A 125 -16.99 -15.95 4.44
C TRP A 125 -15.83 -16.94 4.21
N LEU A 126 -15.28 -17.03 2.97
CA LEU A 126 -14.08 -17.83 2.69
C LEU A 126 -12.83 -17.26 3.36
N ALA A 127 -12.70 -15.93 3.42
CA ALA A 127 -11.60 -15.29 4.12
C ALA A 127 -11.66 -15.51 5.63
N MET A 128 -12.86 -15.63 6.20
CA MET A 128 -13.05 -15.87 7.64
C MET A 128 -13.02 -17.35 8.01
N GLU A 129 -13.17 -18.24 7.04
CA GLU A 129 -13.06 -19.69 7.25
C GLU A 129 -11.62 -20.10 7.58
N ALA A 130 -11.42 -20.89 8.62
CA ALA A 130 -10.10 -21.41 8.96
C ALA A 130 -9.54 -22.31 7.85
N GLU A 131 -8.22 -22.43 7.74
CA GLU A 131 -7.58 -23.30 6.73
C GLU A 131 -8.11 -24.74 6.74
N ASN A 132 -8.44 -25.24 7.91
CA ASN A 132 -9.03 -26.57 8.13
C ASN A 132 -10.55 -26.56 8.33
N GLY A 133 -11.21 -25.46 7.92
CA GLY A 133 -12.64 -25.31 8.04
C GLY A 133 -13.42 -26.37 7.28
N THR A 134 -14.60 -26.69 7.80
CA THR A 134 -15.44 -27.78 7.24
C THR A 134 -15.92 -27.47 5.83
N ILE A 135 -16.20 -26.20 5.52
CA ILE A 135 -16.68 -25.78 4.21
C ILE A 135 -15.53 -25.79 3.18
N ARG A 136 -14.36 -25.28 3.57
CA ARG A 136 -13.17 -25.26 2.69
C ARG A 136 -12.77 -26.67 2.24
N ARG A 137 -12.86 -27.67 3.15
CA ARG A 137 -12.56 -29.07 2.82
C ARG A 137 -13.52 -29.72 1.83
N LYS A 138 -14.73 -29.18 1.71
CA LYS A 138 -15.69 -29.63 0.70
C LYS A 138 -15.31 -29.16 -0.70
N ILE A 139 -14.61 -28.03 -0.84
CA ILE A 139 -14.20 -27.47 -2.14
C ILE A 139 -12.92 -28.19 -2.59
N LYS A 140 -13.04 -29.14 -3.49
CA LYS A 140 -11.95 -30.03 -3.90
C LYS A 140 -10.92 -29.37 -4.79
N ASP A 141 -11.33 -28.39 -5.56
CA ASP A 141 -10.49 -27.62 -6.50
C ASP A 141 -10.18 -26.22 -5.96
N TYR A 142 -10.14 -26.06 -4.62
CA TYR A 142 -9.94 -24.75 -3.98
C TYR A 142 -8.68 -24.03 -4.44
N ASP A 143 -7.60 -24.77 -4.66
CA ASP A 143 -6.31 -24.22 -5.08
C ASP A 143 -6.26 -23.81 -6.55
N GLU A 144 -7.25 -24.24 -7.35
CA GLU A 144 -7.39 -23.89 -8.76
C GLU A 144 -8.25 -22.61 -8.95
N LEU A 145 -8.87 -22.09 -7.87
CA LEU A 145 -9.74 -20.92 -7.95
C LEU A 145 -8.91 -19.66 -8.19
N VAL A 146 -9.36 -18.85 -9.14
CA VAL A 146 -8.66 -17.61 -9.56
C VAL A 146 -9.61 -16.42 -9.51
N CYS A 147 -9.12 -15.30 -9.02
CA CYS A 147 -9.83 -14.03 -9.01
C CYS A 147 -9.91 -13.43 -10.42
N HIS A 148 -11.07 -12.87 -10.80
CA HIS A 148 -11.30 -12.38 -12.15
C HIS A 148 -11.39 -10.85 -12.25
N GLN A 149 -11.78 -10.14 -11.17
CA GLN A 149 -11.90 -8.69 -11.23
C GLN A 149 -10.51 -7.99 -11.33
N GLN A 150 -10.55 -6.74 -11.80
CA GLN A 150 -9.36 -5.98 -12.20
C GLN A 150 -8.27 -5.93 -11.12
N LEU A 151 -8.64 -5.72 -9.85
CA LEU A 151 -7.69 -5.55 -8.74
C LEU A 151 -6.85 -6.82 -8.46
N TYR A 152 -7.47 -8.00 -8.59
CA TYR A 152 -6.85 -9.29 -8.27
C TYR A 152 -6.73 -10.22 -9.48
N ARG A 153 -6.91 -9.70 -10.68
CA ARG A 153 -7.02 -10.50 -11.90
C ARG A 153 -5.87 -11.49 -12.06
N GLY A 154 -6.23 -12.76 -12.21
CA GLY A 154 -5.29 -13.84 -12.40
C GLY A 154 -4.55 -14.28 -11.12
N LYS A 155 -4.90 -13.73 -9.95
CA LYS A 155 -4.29 -14.15 -8.68
C LYS A 155 -5.05 -15.36 -8.11
N PRO A 156 -4.34 -16.33 -7.50
CA PRO A 156 -4.99 -17.45 -6.81
C PRO A 156 -5.92 -16.95 -5.70
N LEU A 157 -7.17 -17.41 -5.72
CA LEU A 157 -8.19 -16.97 -4.77
C LEU A 157 -7.79 -17.28 -3.33
N ASN A 158 -7.23 -18.47 -3.06
CA ASN A 158 -6.75 -18.89 -1.75
C ASN A 158 -5.77 -17.87 -1.15
N LYS A 159 -4.78 -17.40 -1.95
CA LYS A 159 -3.79 -16.41 -1.49
C LYS A 159 -4.40 -15.05 -1.20
N VAL A 160 -5.32 -14.61 -2.06
CA VAL A 160 -6.02 -13.33 -1.86
C VAL A 160 -6.89 -13.39 -0.58
N MET A 161 -7.61 -14.48 -0.35
CA MET A 161 -8.43 -14.65 0.86
C MET A 161 -7.59 -14.71 2.14
N ASP A 162 -6.45 -15.40 2.12
CA ASP A 162 -5.53 -15.45 3.26
C ASP A 162 -4.96 -14.05 3.60
N ILE A 163 -4.66 -13.25 2.57
CA ILE A 163 -4.21 -11.85 2.76
C ILE A 163 -5.35 -11.00 3.35
N ILE A 164 -6.57 -11.08 2.82
CA ILE A 164 -7.73 -10.34 3.33
C ILE A 164 -8.00 -10.72 4.79
N ARG A 165 -7.94 -12.00 5.11
CA ARG A 165 -8.10 -12.50 6.48
C ARG A 165 -7.04 -11.92 7.41
N THR A 166 -5.76 -12.04 7.03
CA THR A 166 -4.64 -11.51 7.82
C THR A 166 -4.78 -10.01 8.04
N MET A 167 -5.10 -9.27 6.97
CA MET A 167 -5.33 -7.82 7.06
C MET A 167 -6.46 -7.48 8.05
N ARG A 168 -7.60 -8.18 7.98
CA ARG A 168 -8.72 -7.93 8.89
C ARG A 168 -8.41 -8.26 10.35
N LEU A 169 -7.70 -9.37 10.59
CA LEU A 169 -7.33 -9.80 11.94
C LEU A 169 -6.25 -8.92 12.59
N THR A 170 -5.40 -8.30 11.78
CA THR A 170 -4.28 -7.48 12.26
C THR A 170 -4.51 -5.98 12.08
N CYS A 171 -5.67 -5.58 11.56
CA CYS A 171 -6.04 -4.17 11.44
C CYS A 171 -6.19 -3.53 12.82
N PRO A 172 -5.41 -2.49 13.14
CA PRO A 172 -5.47 -1.88 14.46
C PRO A 172 -6.76 -1.08 14.64
N GLU A 173 -7.45 -1.25 15.76
CA GLU A 173 -8.54 -0.36 16.14
C GLU A 173 -7.99 1.02 16.59
N PRO A 174 -8.64 2.12 16.23
CA PRO A 174 -9.89 2.30 15.51
C PRO A 174 -9.69 2.58 14.00
N CYS A 175 -8.65 2.05 13.38
CA CYS A 175 -8.32 2.30 11.96
C CYS A 175 -9.14 1.43 11.01
N ALA A 176 -9.15 1.82 9.73
CA ALA A 176 -9.70 1.03 8.64
C ALA A 176 -8.58 0.56 7.72
N CYS A 177 -8.58 -0.73 7.38
CA CYS A 177 -7.56 -1.31 6.50
C CYS A 177 -8.18 -1.69 5.16
N THR A 178 -7.55 -1.26 4.07
CA THR A 178 -8.00 -1.57 2.71
C THR A 178 -6.82 -2.03 1.87
N MET A 179 -7.05 -3.05 1.07
CA MET A 179 -6.08 -3.52 0.08
C MET A 179 -6.29 -2.74 -1.21
N THR A 180 -5.31 -1.93 -1.61
CA THR A 180 -5.40 -1.07 -2.79
C THR A 180 -4.93 -1.75 -4.06
N HIS A 181 -3.91 -2.60 -3.96
CA HIS A 181 -3.34 -3.35 -5.08
C HIS A 181 -2.76 -4.67 -4.59
N VAL A 182 -2.58 -5.59 -5.54
CA VAL A 182 -1.86 -6.84 -5.33
C VAL A 182 -0.87 -7.02 -6.48
N VAL A 183 0.40 -7.12 -6.15
CA VAL A 183 1.47 -7.35 -7.12
C VAL A 183 2.02 -8.78 -6.96
N SER A 184 2.74 -9.27 -7.96
CA SER A 184 3.54 -10.49 -7.81
C SER A 184 5.00 -10.12 -7.89
N ASP A 185 5.81 -10.73 -7.04
CA ASP A 185 7.26 -10.64 -7.16
C ASP A 185 7.80 -11.53 -8.30
N ALA A 186 9.11 -11.49 -8.49
CA ALA A 186 9.77 -12.31 -9.52
C ALA A 186 9.64 -13.83 -9.28
N ALA A 187 9.39 -14.26 -8.04
CA ALA A 187 9.15 -15.66 -7.67
C ALA A 187 7.65 -16.05 -7.78
N GLY A 188 6.77 -15.11 -8.15
CA GLY A 188 5.32 -15.35 -8.25
C GLY A 188 4.57 -15.23 -6.93
N ALA A 189 5.23 -14.84 -5.83
CA ALA A 189 4.56 -14.62 -4.57
C ALA A 189 3.61 -13.40 -4.66
N VAL A 190 2.45 -13.51 -4.04
CA VAL A 190 1.41 -12.48 -4.02
C VAL A 190 1.70 -11.50 -2.90
N ILE A 191 1.99 -10.24 -3.25
CA ILE A 191 2.32 -9.17 -2.30
C ILE A 191 1.20 -8.14 -2.29
N PRO A 192 0.52 -7.92 -1.14
CA PRO A 192 -0.50 -6.91 -1.02
C PRO A 192 0.13 -5.51 -0.84
N LEU A 193 -0.54 -4.49 -1.37
CA LEU A 193 -0.31 -3.09 -1.03
C LEU A 193 -1.50 -2.61 -0.20
N ILE A 194 -1.29 -2.43 1.11
CA ILE A 194 -2.33 -2.12 2.07
C ILE A 194 -2.23 -0.67 2.50
N THR A 195 -3.38 0.00 2.53
CA THR A 195 -3.57 1.31 3.17
C THR A 195 -4.24 1.11 4.52
N VAL A 196 -3.62 1.64 5.57
CA VAL A 196 -4.20 1.73 6.92
C VAL A 196 -4.61 3.17 7.15
N ASP A 197 -5.90 3.40 7.26
CA ASP A 197 -6.49 4.72 7.48
C ASP A 197 -6.92 4.89 8.94
N CYS A 198 -6.16 5.68 9.66
CA CYS A 198 -6.40 6.07 11.05
C CYS A 198 -6.71 7.58 11.17
N ALA A 199 -7.10 8.24 10.07
CA ALA A 199 -7.36 9.67 10.08
C ALA A 199 -8.52 10.06 11.00
N ASN A 200 -8.40 11.17 11.72
CA ASN A 200 -9.44 11.75 12.60
C ASN A 200 -9.92 10.79 13.71
N ARG A 201 -9.01 10.02 14.30
CA ARG A 201 -9.31 9.06 15.37
C ARG A 201 -8.90 9.52 16.77
N GLN A 202 -8.45 10.78 16.90
CA GLN A 202 -7.98 11.37 18.16
C GLN A 202 -6.78 10.63 18.79
N LEU A 203 -5.98 9.95 17.99
CA LEU A 203 -4.83 9.19 18.44
C LEU A 203 -3.72 10.11 18.96
N GLU A 204 -3.16 9.78 20.11
CA GLU A 204 -1.97 10.43 20.67
C GLU A 204 -0.68 9.70 20.26
N ASN A 205 -0.78 8.42 19.94
CA ASN A 205 0.28 7.58 19.45
C ASN A 205 -0.15 6.81 18.20
N PRO A 206 0.78 6.52 17.27
CA PRO A 206 0.47 5.65 16.14
C PRO A 206 0.21 4.22 16.61
N PRO A 207 -0.48 3.38 15.82
CA PRO A 207 -0.65 1.96 16.12
C PRO A 207 0.68 1.27 16.40
N SER A 208 0.72 0.33 17.33
CA SER A 208 1.96 -0.42 17.65
C SER A 208 2.36 -1.41 16.57
N ALA A 209 1.36 -1.93 15.83
CA ALA A 209 1.54 -2.89 14.75
C ALA A 209 0.62 -2.56 13.58
N LEU A 210 1.04 -2.97 12.38
CA LEU A 210 0.30 -2.81 11.12
C LEU A 210 0.17 -4.16 10.42
N PRO A 211 -0.88 -4.36 9.60
CA PRO A 211 -0.98 -5.53 8.75
C PRO A 211 0.27 -5.71 7.87
N PRO A 212 0.74 -6.95 7.68
CA PRO A 212 1.84 -7.23 6.75
C PRO A 212 1.51 -6.72 5.34
N GLY A 213 2.47 -6.04 4.70
CA GLY A 213 2.26 -5.42 3.39
C GLY A 213 1.63 -4.03 3.44
N THR A 214 1.54 -3.40 4.62
CA THR A 214 1.13 -2.00 4.70
C THR A 214 2.18 -1.10 4.05
N THR A 215 1.77 -0.37 3.02
CA THR A 215 2.61 0.59 2.29
C THR A 215 2.18 2.03 2.51
N THR A 216 0.95 2.26 2.92
CA THR A 216 0.39 3.60 3.15
C THR A 216 -0.22 3.67 4.55
N LEU A 217 0.18 4.67 5.33
CA LEU A 217 -0.38 4.97 6.65
C LEU A 217 -0.91 6.40 6.68
N ARG A 218 -2.19 6.54 7.01
CA ARG A 218 -2.90 7.80 7.12
C ARG A 218 -3.21 8.09 8.58
N LEU A 219 -2.62 9.15 9.11
CA LEU A 219 -2.74 9.57 10.51
C LEU A 219 -3.17 11.04 10.62
N GLU A 220 -3.76 11.60 9.56
CA GLU A 220 -4.18 13.01 9.53
C GLU A 220 -5.22 13.31 10.60
N GLY A 221 -5.21 14.53 11.15
CA GLY A 221 -6.22 15.02 12.08
C GLY A 221 -6.22 14.31 13.44
N ASN A 222 -5.05 13.86 13.90
CA ASN A 222 -4.87 13.26 15.22
C ASN A 222 -4.14 14.19 16.19
N LYS A 223 -3.70 13.68 17.35
CA LYS A 223 -3.01 14.42 18.39
C LYS A 223 -1.55 14.03 18.55
N LEU A 224 -0.92 13.53 17.48
CA LEU A 224 0.46 13.08 17.51
C LEU A 224 1.40 14.27 17.76
N SER A 225 2.29 14.15 18.74
CA SER A 225 3.29 15.17 19.08
C SER A 225 4.70 14.85 18.57
N THR A 226 4.95 13.60 18.19
CA THR A 226 6.26 13.11 17.72
C THR A 226 6.09 12.01 16.67
N ILE A 227 7.09 11.87 15.81
CA ILE A 227 7.17 10.79 14.81
C ILE A 227 8.05 9.62 15.25
N ARG A 228 8.64 9.71 16.44
CA ARG A 228 9.65 8.75 16.93
C ARG A 228 9.16 7.30 16.91
N ALA A 229 7.92 7.07 17.36
CA ALA A 229 7.33 5.73 17.38
C ALA A 229 7.16 5.12 15.98
N ILE A 230 7.03 5.96 14.94
CA ILE A 230 6.90 5.51 13.55
C ILE A 230 8.28 5.11 12.99
N VAL A 231 9.25 6.00 13.08
CA VAL A 231 10.55 5.83 12.40
C VAL A 231 11.47 4.81 13.04
N HIS A 232 11.24 4.47 14.32
CA HIS A 232 12.02 3.46 15.02
C HIS A 232 11.32 2.10 15.15
N ASN A 233 10.08 1.96 14.72
CA ASN A 233 9.39 0.70 14.77
C ASN A 233 9.70 -0.15 13.51
N PRO A 234 10.29 -1.35 13.67
CA PRO A 234 10.62 -2.23 12.54
C PRO A 234 9.43 -2.61 11.67
N GLN A 235 8.23 -2.62 12.22
CA GLN A 235 6.99 -2.95 11.49
C GLN A 235 6.62 -1.89 10.43
N TYR A 236 7.17 -0.70 10.53
CA TYR A 236 6.92 0.39 9.58
C TYR A 236 7.92 0.47 8.43
N LYS A 237 8.85 -0.49 8.33
CA LYS A 237 9.88 -0.51 7.28
C LYS A 237 9.34 -0.54 5.86
N THR A 238 8.18 -1.16 5.66
CA THR A 238 7.52 -1.28 4.35
C THR A 238 6.70 -0.05 3.96
N LEU A 239 6.55 0.93 4.87
CA LEU A 239 5.81 2.15 4.58
C LEU A 239 6.52 2.97 3.49
N ALA A 240 5.81 3.22 2.40
CA ALA A 240 6.22 4.15 1.35
C ALA A 240 5.57 5.53 1.53
N ASP A 241 4.32 5.56 1.96
CA ASP A 241 3.52 6.78 2.09
C ASP A 241 3.09 6.99 3.55
N LEU A 242 3.40 8.18 4.08
CA LEU A 242 3.05 8.58 5.43
C LEU A 242 2.39 9.96 5.43
N TYR A 243 1.14 10.00 5.87
CA TYR A 243 0.35 11.22 5.99
C TYR A 243 0.14 11.56 7.46
N LEU A 244 0.67 12.71 7.90
CA LEU A 244 0.65 13.19 9.28
C LEU A 244 0.03 14.59 9.41
N ASP A 245 -0.78 15.00 8.43
CA ASP A 245 -1.34 16.33 8.38
C ASP A 245 -2.21 16.64 9.60
N ASN A 246 -2.23 17.91 9.99
CA ASN A 246 -3.09 18.39 11.08
C ASN A 246 -2.89 17.59 12.39
N ASN A 247 -1.65 17.46 12.82
CA ASN A 247 -1.25 16.92 14.11
C ASN A 247 -0.55 18.01 14.96
N SER A 248 0.07 17.62 16.05
CA SER A 248 0.80 18.53 16.96
C SER A 248 2.32 18.32 16.93
N ILE A 249 2.86 17.84 15.81
CA ILE A 249 4.28 17.51 15.66
C ILE A 249 5.10 18.79 15.61
N SER A 250 6.01 18.94 16.55
CA SER A 250 6.85 20.15 16.68
C SER A 250 8.29 19.96 16.19
N ALA A 251 8.74 18.74 16.03
CA ALA A 251 10.08 18.39 15.55
C ALA A 251 10.09 17.09 14.76
N VAL A 252 11.02 16.99 13.80
CA VAL A 252 11.22 15.81 12.92
C VAL A 252 12.70 15.41 12.83
N LYS A 253 13.48 15.74 13.84
CA LYS A 253 14.93 15.40 13.89
C LYS A 253 15.16 13.88 13.91
N GLU A 254 14.21 13.12 14.42
CA GLU A 254 14.23 11.67 14.49
C GLU A 254 14.22 10.99 13.10
N LEU A 255 13.90 11.70 12.03
CA LEU A 255 14.02 11.21 10.65
C LEU A 255 15.46 10.98 10.22
N GLU A 256 16.38 11.78 10.79
CA GLU A 256 17.78 11.75 10.41
C GLU A 256 18.41 10.37 10.65
N GLY A 257 19.05 9.83 9.61
CA GLY A 257 19.75 8.56 9.67
C GLY A 257 18.86 7.32 9.69
N THR A 258 17.52 7.47 9.60
CA THR A 258 16.63 6.33 9.54
C THR A 258 16.56 5.73 8.13
N GLU A 259 16.44 4.40 8.05
CA GLU A 259 16.28 3.69 6.78
C GLU A 259 15.01 4.14 6.06
N TRP A 260 13.93 4.37 6.81
CA TRP A 260 12.67 4.84 6.26
C TRP A 260 12.81 6.16 5.49
N PHE A 261 13.52 7.13 6.04
CA PHE A 261 13.70 8.45 5.43
C PHE A 261 14.55 8.41 4.14
N SER A 262 15.30 7.34 3.95
CA SER A 262 16.07 7.11 2.73
C SER A 262 15.25 6.43 1.62
N ASN A 263 14.03 5.95 1.89
CA ASN A 263 13.25 5.11 0.96
C ASN A 263 11.78 5.50 0.81
N PHE A 264 11.27 6.50 1.54
CA PHE A 264 9.86 6.90 1.46
C PHE A 264 9.49 7.45 0.08
N ARG A 265 8.22 7.39 -0.27
CA ARG A 265 7.64 7.94 -1.50
C ARG A 265 6.84 9.22 -1.24
N VAL A 266 6.01 9.23 -0.20
CA VAL A 266 5.22 10.40 0.20
C VAL A 266 5.42 10.67 1.69
N LEU A 267 5.69 11.94 2.02
CA LEU A 267 5.70 12.43 3.40
C LEU A 267 4.87 13.71 3.48
N SER A 268 3.78 13.66 4.24
CA SER A 268 2.96 14.83 4.51
C SER A 268 3.00 15.22 5.97
N LEU A 269 3.41 16.45 6.23
CA LEU A 269 3.54 17.08 7.56
C LEU A 269 2.80 18.43 7.63
N ARG A 270 1.88 18.65 6.71
CA ARG A 270 1.10 19.88 6.61
C ARG A 270 0.31 20.14 7.90
N GLY A 271 0.14 21.41 8.30
CA GLY A 271 -0.72 21.78 9.42
C GLY A 271 -0.24 21.27 10.78
N ASN A 272 1.05 21.13 10.97
CA ASN A 272 1.67 20.75 12.23
C ASN A 272 2.26 21.98 13.00
N LEU A 273 3.09 21.74 14.00
CA LEU A 273 3.71 22.77 14.82
C LEU A 273 5.21 22.93 14.52
N LEU A 274 5.64 22.59 13.31
CA LEU A 274 7.03 22.66 12.91
C LEU A 274 7.48 24.11 12.76
N LYS A 275 8.51 24.48 13.52
CA LYS A 275 9.19 25.79 13.40
C LYS A 275 10.43 25.69 12.51
N GLN A 276 11.04 24.53 12.44
CA GLN A 276 12.23 24.25 11.65
C GLN A 276 12.35 22.74 11.35
N ILE A 277 13.10 22.41 10.30
CA ILE A 277 13.51 21.03 9.97
C ILE A 277 15.04 20.96 9.90
N PRO A 278 15.66 19.78 10.07
CA PRO A 278 17.09 19.60 9.82
C PRO A 278 17.34 19.63 8.29
N VAL A 279 17.57 20.84 7.75
CA VAL A 279 17.66 21.11 6.31
C VAL A 279 18.67 20.18 5.63
N TYR A 280 19.82 19.94 6.24
CA TYR A 280 20.86 19.08 5.69
C TYR A 280 20.42 17.60 5.56
N ALA A 281 19.63 17.12 6.52
CA ALA A 281 19.10 15.75 6.48
C ALA A 281 18.06 15.58 5.38
N PHE A 282 17.20 16.59 5.20
CA PHE A 282 16.24 16.64 4.08
C PHE A 282 16.94 16.76 2.73
N ASP A 283 17.96 17.61 2.60
CA ASP A 283 18.74 17.75 1.36
C ASP A 283 19.40 16.42 1.00
N LYS A 284 20.04 15.76 1.96
CA LYS A 284 20.64 14.43 1.78
C LYS A 284 19.62 13.38 1.36
N ALA A 285 18.47 13.29 2.08
CA ALA A 285 17.43 12.34 1.75
C ALA A 285 16.88 12.57 0.33
N PHE A 286 16.57 13.81 -0.03
CA PHE A 286 16.04 14.15 -1.35
C PHE A 286 17.05 13.93 -2.49
N GLN A 287 18.34 14.02 -2.20
CA GLN A 287 19.38 13.78 -3.19
C GLN A 287 19.56 12.28 -3.51
N TYR A 288 19.42 11.41 -2.52
CA TYR A 288 19.73 9.98 -2.66
C TYR A 288 18.50 9.08 -2.76
N ASN A 289 17.33 9.53 -2.32
CA ASN A 289 16.09 8.75 -2.42
C ASN A 289 15.40 8.98 -3.77
N ASN A 290 15.56 8.05 -4.69
CA ASN A 290 14.95 8.10 -6.02
C ASN A 290 13.44 7.78 -6.03
N ASN A 291 12.87 7.37 -4.90
CA ASN A 291 11.46 6.97 -4.80
C ASN A 291 10.54 8.15 -4.46
N ILE A 292 11.08 9.30 -4.05
CA ILE A 292 10.27 10.42 -3.59
C ILE A 292 9.39 10.97 -4.71
N MET A 293 8.10 11.01 -4.46
CA MET A 293 7.10 11.63 -5.33
C MET A 293 6.62 12.96 -4.78
N HIS A 294 6.23 12.99 -3.50
CA HIS A 294 5.60 14.17 -2.90
C HIS A 294 6.02 14.38 -1.45
N VAL A 295 6.28 15.64 -1.11
CA VAL A 295 6.47 16.12 0.25
C VAL A 295 5.58 17.34 0.46
N PHE A 296 4.89 17.39 1.60
CA PHE A 296 4.02 18.51 1.99
C PHE A 296 4.47 19.06 3.34
N LEU A 297 4.72 20.37 3.40
CA LEU A 297 5.26 21.08 4.56
C LEU A 297 4.47 22.35 4.91
N GLY A 298 3.43 22.67 4.15
CA GLY A 298 2.62 23.88 4.31
C GLY A 298 1.92 23.99 5.66
N ASP A 299 1.38 25.15 5.94
CA ASP A 299 0.57 25.44 7.13
C ASP A 299 1.25 25.11 8.47
N ASN A 300 2.58 25.20 8.54
CA ASN A 300 3.36 25.10 9.75
C ASN A 300 3.85 26.48 10.22
N PRO A 301 4.07 26.72 11.52
CA PRO A 301 4.53 28.01 12.05
C PRO A 301 6.05 28.19 11.86
N TRP A 302 6.49 28.25 10.59
CA TRP A 302 7.90 28.32 10.24
C TRP A 302 8.59 29.55 10.85
N ARG A 303 9.75 29.33 11.43
CA ARG A 303 10.64 30.36 11.94
C ARG A 303 11.30 31.09 10.77
N CYS A 304 11.23 32.41 10.77
CA CYS A 304 11.79 33.24 9.71
C CYS A 304 12.81 34.23 10.28
N ASP A 305 14.02 33.77 10.43
CA ASP A 305 15.20 34.58 10.77
C ASP A 305 16.33 34.35 9.78
N CYS A 306 17.32 35.24 9.81
CA CYS A 306 18.46 35.21 8.92
C CYS A 306 19.32 33.94 9.06
N HIS A 307 19.28 33.28 10.19
CA HIS A 307 20.08 32.08 10.43
C HIS A 307 19.49 30.82 9.75
N TYR A 308 18.16 30.71 9.71
CA TYR A 308 17.44 29.53 9.20
C TYR A 308 16.98 29.68 7.74
N ILE A 309 16.41 30.85 7.38
CA ILE A 309 15.72 31.02 6.09
C ILE A 309 16.61 30.83 4.88
N PRO A 310 17.86 31.30 4.78
CA PRO A 310 18.65 31.14 3.57
C PRO A 310 18.82 29.67 3.16
N ARG A 311 19.07 28.82 4.13
CA ARG A 311 19.23 27.36 3.89
C ARG A 311 17.91 26.69 3.56
N PHE A 312 16.84 27.03 4.29
CA PHE A 312 15.53 26.44 4.05
C PHE A 312 14.95 26.87 2.70
N GLN A 313 15.04 28.15 2.34
CA GLN A 313 14.63 28.64 1.03
C GLN A 313 15.38 27.97 -0.12
N SER A 314 16.69 27.78 0.04
CA SER A 314 17.50 27.06 -0.94
C SER A 314 17.03 25.62 -1.14
N LEU A 315 16.70 24.89 -0.04
CA LEU A 315 16.12 23.55 -0.10
C LEU A 315 14.78 23.56 -0.86
N LEU A 316 13.88 24.48 -0.51
CA LEU A 316 12.56 24.58 -1.14
C LEU A 316 12.65 24.82 -2.64
N LEU A 317 13.54 25.70 -3.07
CA LEU A 317 13.74 26.02 -4.49
C LEU A 317 14.40 24.88 -5.25
N LYS A 318 15.40 24.23 -4.65
CA LYS A 318 16.12 23.07 -5.23
C LYS A 318 15.14 21.92 -5.51
N TYR A 319 14.20 21.64 -4.60
CA TYR A 319 13.30 20.51 -4.68
C TYR A 319 11.83 20.88 -4.95
N LYS A 320 11.59 21.98 -5.64
CA LYS A 320 10.25 22.48 -5.97
C LYS A 320 9.35 21.50 -6.74
N ARG A 321 9.93 20.47 -7.38
CA ARG A 321 9.17 19.43 -8.07
C ARG A 321 8.61 18.39 -7.12
N VAL A 322 9.26 18.18 -6.00
CA VAL A 322 8.92 17.20 -4.96
C VAL A 322 8.02 17.83 -3.90
N ILE A 323 8.32 19.08 -3.49
CA ILE A 323 7.54 19.83 -2.49
C ILE A 323 6.34 20.46 -3.20
N ARG A 324 5.14 19.98 -2.90
CA ARG A 324 3.91 20.28 -3.66
C ARG A 324 3.14 21.50 -3.17
N ASP A 325 3.32 21.89 -1.93
CA ASP A 325 2.58 22.96 -1.26
C ASP A 325 3.45 24.18 -0.92
N LEU A 326 4.37 24.54 -1.83
CA LEU A 326 5.30 25.66 -1.67
C LEU A 326 4.59 26.99 -1.35
N SER A 327 3.39 27.22 -1.88
CA SER A 327 2.58 28.41 -1.63
C SER A 327 2.13 28.55 -0.18
N ASP A 328 2.02 27.42 0.52
CA ASP A 328 1.50 27.33 1.88
C ASP A 328 2.63 27.26 2.92
N ILE A 329 3.88 27.22 2.46
CA ILE A 329 5.07 27.29 3.32
C ILE A 329 5.38 28.77 3.56
N ARG A 330 4.86 29.30 4.70
CA ARG A 330 4.88 30.73 5.03
C ARG A 330 5.52 30.98 6.38
N CYS A 331 6.05 32.17 6.55
CA CYS A 331 6.51 32.62 7.86
C CYS A 331 5.39 32.64 8.89
N SER A 332 5.68 32.23 10.12
CA SER A 332 4.75 32.44 11.24
C SER A 332 4.52 33.94 11.50
N LYS A 333 3.39 34.26 12.14
CA LYS A 333 3.12 35.64 12.60
C LYS A 333 4.27 36.10 13.49
N SER A 334 5.07 37.03 13.01
CA SER A 334 6.12 37.73 13.76
C SER A 334 5.61 39.09 14.22
N SER A 335 6.24 39.64 15.25
CA SER A 335 6.09 41.03 15.65
C SER A 335 6.46 42.01 14.51
N ASP A 336 7.29 41.55 13.59
CA ASP A 336 7.67 42.29 12.39
C ASP A 336 6.65 42.07 11.28
N LYS A 337 5.82 43.12 11.02
CA LYS A 337 4.72 43.10 10.03
C LYS A 337 5.20 42.80 8.60
N LYS A 338 6.48 43.07 8.27
CA LYS A 338 7.01 42.90 6.89
C LYS A 338 7.22 41.43 6.49
N THR A 339 7.45 40.53 7.42
CA THR A 339 7.74 39.10 7.15
C THR A 339 6.60 38.16 7.54
N SER A 340 5.56 38.69 8.21
CA SER A 340 4.42 37.88 8.66
C SER A 340 3.62 37.33 7.48
N LEU A 341 3.41 36.01 7.46
CA LEU A 341 2.59 35.28 6.45
C LEU A 341 3.12 35.33 5.00
N VAL A 342 4.35 35.82 4.79
CA VAL A 342 4.96 35.81 3.45
C VAL A 342 5.42 34.41 3.09
N GLN A 343 5.23 34.03 1.83
CA GLN A 343 5.72 32.74 1.31
C GLN A 343 7.25 32.70 1.33
N ILE A 344 7.81 31.69 1.99
CA ILE A 344 9.27 31.61 2.23
C ILE A 344 10.08 31.55 0.93
N SER A 345 9.60 30.84 -0.08
CA SER A 345 10.30 30.72 -1.36
C SER A 345 10.42 32.04 -2.13
N MET A 346 9.63 33.06 -1.78
CA MET A 346 9.60 34.39 -2.47
C MET A 346 10.22 35.52 -1.65
N ILE A 347 10.67 35.27 -0.42
CA ILE A 347 11.19 36.34 0.45
C ILE A 347 12.58 36.77 -0.04
N PRO A 348 12.78 38.06 -0.36
CA PRO A 348 14.13 38.57 -0.57
C PRO A 348 14.95 38.47 0.71
N LEU A 349 16.13 37.86 0.64
CA LEU A 349 16.99 37.64 1.83
C LEU A 349 17.39 38.94 2.53
N GLY A 350 17.59 40.04 1.76
CA GLY A 350 17.87 41.35 2.33
C GLY A 350 16.76 41.95 3.21
N ASN A 351 15.51 41.44 3.12
CA ASN A 351 14.42 41.87 3.99
C ASN A 351 14.48 41.20 5.39
N ILE A 352 15.18 40.06 5.50
CA ILE A 352 15.31 39.28 6.74
C ILE A 352 16.70 39.48 7.35
N CYS A 353 17.73 39.53 6.50
CA CYS A 353 19.12 39.72 6.89
C CYS A 353 19.47 41.20 6.65
N GLY A 354 19.54 42.01 7.71
CA GLY A 354 20.07 43.38 7.62
C GLY A 354 21.55 43.36 7.18
N GLU A 355 22.06 44.50 6.74
CA GLU A 355 23.45 44.62 6.32
C GLU A 355 24.46 44.21 7.43
N ASP A 356 24.06 44.29 8.70
CA ASP A 356 24.87 43.93 9.87
C ASP A 356 24.90 42.41 10.17
N ASP A 357 24.03 41.61 9.56
CA ASP A 357 23.95 40.15 9.72
C ASP A 357 24.73 39.38 8.65
N VAL A 358 25.51 40.07 7.81
CA VAL A 358 26.53 39.43 6.94
C VAL A 358 27.47 38.68 7.86
N MET A 359 27.45 37.37 7.84
CA MET A 359 28.18 36.47 8.74
C MET A 359 29.55 37.06 9.10
N PRO A 360 29.84 37.30 10.38
CA PRO A 360 31.18 37.66 10.74
C PRO A 360 32.11 36.57 10.26
N ILE A 361 33.18 36.99 9.54
CA ILE A 361 34.16 36.04 9.01
C ILE A 361 34.49 35.08 10.09
N SER A 362 34.11 33.82 9.96
CA SER A 362 34.31 32.81 11.00
C SER A 362 35.78 32.87 11.50
N PRO A 363 36.07 32.87 12.76
CA PRO A 363 37.46 32.84 13.27
C PRO A 363 38.31 31.76 12.59
N ILE A 364 37.68 30.64 12.23
CA ILE A 364 38.29 29.55 11.44
C ILE A 364 38.74 29.99 10.05
N ASN A 365 37.97 30.87 9.38
CA ASN A 365 38.35 31.39 8.05
C ASN A 365 39.54 32.35 8.18
N ILE A 366 39.64 33.13 9.26
CA ILE A 366 40.79 33.97 9.52
C ILE A 366 42.04 33.11 9.75
N VAL A 367 41.91 32.06 10.59
CA VAL A 367 43.00 31.10 10.84
C VAL A 367 43.46 30.43 9.55
N ASN A 368 42.52 29.97 8.73
CA ASN A 368 42.86 29.35 7.43
C ASN A 368 43.54 30.32 6.46
N LEU A 369 43.12 31.59 6.44
CA LEU A 369 43.74 32.63 5.64
C LEU A 369 45.16 32.94 6.09
N VAL A 370 45.42 33.00 7.41
CA VAL A 370 46.74 33.16 8.01
C VAL A 370 47.61 31.95 7.70
N LEU A 371 47.11 30.74 7.82
CA LEU A 371 47.82 29.51 7.47
C LEU A 371 48.22 29.48 6.00
N LEU A 372 47.25 29.83 5.13
CA LEU A 372 47.55 29.93 3.67
C LEU A 372 48.64 30.94 3.38
N ALA A 373 48.64 32.14 4.02
CA ALA A 373 49.65 33.13 3.86
C ALA A 373 51.01 32.63 4.32
N LEU A 374 51.10 31.96 5.47
CA LEU A 374 52.34 31.36 5.98
C LEU A 374 52.88 30.28 5.04
N ILE A 375 52.00 29.40 4.49
CA ILE A 375 52.40 28.39 3.48
C ILE A 375 52.98 29.06 2.24
N LEU A 376 52.34 30.11 1.75
CA LEU A 376 52.79 30.83 0.59
C LEU A 376 54.15 31.51 0.83
N LEU A 377 54.40 32.06 2.04
CA LEU A 377 55.68 32.62 2.43
C LEU A 377 56.79 31.55 2.46
N VAL A 378 56.49 30.37 3.06
CA VAL A 378 57.45 29.25 3.10
C VAL A 378 57.80 28.75 1.72
N VAL A 379 56.75 28.54 0.85
CA VAL A 379 56.95 28.12 -0.53
C VAL A 379 57.72 29.19 -1.33
N GLY A 380 57.36 30.46 -1.19
CA GLY A 380 58.06 31.56 -1.83
C GLY A 380 59.54 31.63 -1.42
N ARG A 381 59.82 31.47 -0.13
CA ARG A 381 61.17 31.39 0.40
C ARG A 381 61.94 30.19 -0.18
N PHE A 382 61.29 29.02 -0.21
CA PHE A 382 61.91 27.82 -0.76
C PHE A 382 62.23 27.98 -2.30
N LEU A 383 61.33 28.57 -3.04
CA LEU A 383 61.53 28.85 -4.49
C LEU A 383 62.67 29.86 -4.67
N TYR A 384 62.75 30.89 -3.81
CA TYR A 384 63.83 31.87 -3.88
C TYR A 384 65.19 31.23 -3.57
N ASP A 385 65.27 30.42 -2.51
CA ASP A 385 66.49 29.70 -2.12
C ASP A 385 66.90 28.67 -3.22
N TRP A 386 65.91 27.97 -3.83
CA TRP A 386 66.16 27.09 -4.98
C TRP A 386 66.75 27.83 -6.17
N GLN A 387 66.22 29.00 -6.50
CA GLN A 387 66.67 29.79 -7.62
C GLN A 387 68.09 30.37 -7.37
N ASN A 388 68.36 30.77 -6.13
CA ASN A 388 69.69 31.21 -5.71
C ASN A 388 70.72 30.07 -5.78
N PHE A 389 70.37 28.90 -5.27
CA PHE A 389 71.22 27.70 -5.37
C PHE A 389 71.55 27.35 -6.82
N LYS A 390 70.58 27.46 -7.72
CA LYS A 390 70.77 27.20 -9.16
C LYS A 390 71.70 28.21 -9.81
N ASN A 391 71.74 29.46 -9.34
CA ASN A 391 72.54 30.54 -9.88
C ASN A 391 73.95 30.67 -9.26
N THR A 392 74.10 30.36 -7.99
CA THR A 392 75.37 30.63 -7.23
C THR A 392 76.04 29.33 -6.77
N GLY A 393 75.37 28.20 -6.74
CA GLY A 393 75.89 26.92 -6.22
C GLY A 393 76.02 26.86 -4.72
N GLU A 394 75.63 27.91 -3.94
CA GLU A 394 75.72 27.95 -2.51
C GLU A 394 74.44 27.28 -1.86
N LEU A 395 74.64 26.41 -0.91
CA LEU A 395 73.55 25.70 -0.21
C LEU A 395 72.70 26.69 0.61
N PRO A 396 71.36 26.52 0.59
CA PRO A 396 70.47 27.36 1.42
C PRO A 396 70.87 27.33 2.90
N TRP A 397 70.83 28.47 3.57
CA TRP A 397 71.24 28.64 4.99
C TRP A 397 70.55 27.63 5.93
N LEU A 398 69.36 27.08 5.61
CA LEU A 398 68.68 26.06 6.40
C LEU A 398 69.47 24.75 6.46
N SER A 399 70.30 24.42 5.49
CA SER A 399 71.12 23.20 5.48
C SER A 399 72.34 23.28 6.44
N SER A 400 72.64 24.48 6.92
CA SER A 400 73.72 24.71 7.91
C SER A 400 73.24 24.63 9.36
N ILE A 401 71.90 24.44 9.60
CA ILE A 401 71.29 24.43 10.92
C ILE A 401 70.82 23.01 11.32
N LEU A 402 70.75 22.07 10.38
CA LEU A 402 70.47 20.68 10.70
C LEU A 402 71.76 19.92 10.90
N PRO A 403 71.90 19.24 12.11
CA PRO A 403 73.10 18.47 12.41
C PRO A 403 73.31 17.24 11.51
#